data_e5e66cf2c7051e1558160632b8ac2313
#
_entry.id   e5e66cf2c7051e1558160632b8ac2313
#
_cell.length_a   1.000
_cell.length_b   1.000
_cell.length_c   1.000
_cell.angle_alpha   90.00
_cell.angle_beta   90.00
_cell.angle_gamma   90.00
#
_symmetry.space_group_name_H-M   'P 1'
#
loop_
_entity.id
_entity.type
_entity.pdbx_description
1 polymer ?
#
loop_
_entity_poly.entity_id
_entity_poly.type
_entity_poly.pdbx_seq_one_letter_code
_entity_poly.pdbx_strand_id
1 'polypeptide(L)'
;YEEVGPLLSRIHKQNRQIQTQLETARRNQEEFQIITENMQEGLLVIDAYTIILSGNSSVWRMFQVREPKTGESVYSLDRNEDFRKVIEEVLIGQHGSAMLQLDGEYVQLIANPVFRDTKVAGAVLLLVNETEKMERENLRREFSANVSHELKTPLTSISGFAEIIEGGLVQEEDIRKFAGRIYREAQRLIQLVEDTIKI
;
A
#
# COMPACT_ATOMS: atom_id res chain seq x y z
N TYR A 1 -1.99 -15.54 -69.01
CA TYR A 1 -1.53 -14.27 -68.41
C TYR A 1 -2.64 -13.47 -67.69
N GLU A 2 -3.93 -13.79 -67.88
CA GLU A 2 -5.04 -13.03 -67.24
C GLU A 2 -5.33 -13.42 -65.79
N GLU A 3 -4.86 -14.58 -65.29
CA GLU A 3 -5.12 -15.03 -63.91
C GLU A 3 -4.14 -14.48 -62.87
N VAL A 4 -3.02 -13.87 -63.24
CA VAL A 4 -1.99 -13.38 -62.33
C VAL A 4 -2.35 -12.00 -61.75
N GLY A 5 -3.10 -11.20 -62.44
CA GLY A 5 -3.52 -9.87 -62.00
C GLY A 5 -4.36 -9.84 -60.73
N PRO A 6 -5.43 -10.65 -60.64
CA PRO A 6 -6.27 -10.76 -59.44
C PRO A 6 -5.50 -11.31 -58.24
N LEU A 7 -4.55 -12.23 -58.46
CA LEU A 7 -3.72 -12.80 -57.38
C LEU A 7 -2.75 -11.79 -56.81
N LEU A 8 -2.06 -11.02 -57.64
CA LEU A 8 -1.18 -9.94 -57.24
C LEU A 8 -1.91 -8.82 -56.48
N SER A 9 -3.10 -8.47 -56.94
CA SER A 9 -3.96 -7.49 -56.30
C SER A 9 -4.38 -7.95 -54.89
N ARG A 10 -4.68 -9.24 -54.72
CA ARG A 10 -5.04 -9.88 -53.45
C ARG A 10 -3.85 -9.91 -52.49
N ILE A 11 -2.66 -10.25 -52.97
CA ILE A 11 -1.41 -10.22 -52.21
C ILE A 11 -1.08 -8.83 -51.74
N HIS A 12 -1.16 -7.82 -52.60
CA HIS A 12 -0.95 -6.43 -52.20
C HIS A 12 -1.93 -5.95 -51.16
N LYS A 13 -3.21 -6.30 -51.26
CA LYS A 13 -4.23 -5.99 -50.28
C LYS A 13 -3.95 -6.66 -48.92
N GLN A 14 -3.55 -7.93 -48.88
CA GLN A 14 -3.19 -8.64 -47.68
C GLN A 14 -1.93 -8.07 -47.03
N ASN A 15 -0.89 -7.77 -47.81
CA ASN A 15 0.32 -7.15 -47.29
C ASN A 15 0.04 -5.78 -46.67
N ARG A 16 -0.79 -4.95 -47.30
CA ARG A 16 -1.20 -3.65 -46.74
C ARG A 16 -1.98 -3.84 -45.46
N GLN A 17 -2.86 -4.79 -45.36
CA GLN A 17 -3.63 -5.11 -44.14
C GLN A 17 -2.72 -5.60 -43.01
N ILE A 18 -1.75 -6.46 -43.29
CA ILE A 18 -0.75 -6.91 -42.31
C ILE A 18 0.08 -5.74 -41.81
N GLN A 19 0.53 -4.86 -42.70
CA GLN A 19 1.30 -3.69 -42.32
C GLN A 19 0.50 -2.75 -41.41
N THR A 20 -0.75 -2.47 -41.75
CA THR A 20 -1.63 -1.62 -40.90
C THR A 20 -1.88 -2.28 -39.52
N GLN A 21 -2.05 -3.60 -39.47
CA GLN A 21 -2.21 -4.31 -38.21
C GLN A 21 -0.94 -4.27 -37.35
N LEU A 22 0.24 -4.42 -37.95
CA LEU A 22 1.53 -4.33 -37.29
C LEU A 22 1.78 -2.91 -36.75
N GLU A 23 1.50 -1.88 -37.52
CA GLU A 23 1.62 -0.48 -37.11
C GLU A 23 0.68 -0.18 -35.93
N THR A 24 -0.57 -0.64 -36.00
CA THR A 24 -1.54 -0.47 -34.91
C THR A 24 -1.09 -1.20 -33.64
N ALA A 25 -0.64 -2.46 -33.76
CA ALA A 25 -0.15 -3.23 -32.62
C ALA A 25 1.08 -2.59 -31.97
N ARG A 26 2.01 -2.10 -32.80
CA ARG A 26 3.22 -1.41 -32.33
C ARG A 26 2.86 -0.11 -31.60
N ARG A 27 1.96 0.69 -32.17
CA ARG A 27 1.49 1.93 -31.54
C ARG A 27 0.82 1.66 -30.20
N ASN A 28 -0.06 0.67 -30.11
CA ASN A 28 -0.70 0.29 -28.85
C ASN A 28 0.32 -0.18 -27.79
N GLN A 29 1.35 -0.89 -28.21
CA GLN A 29 2.45 -1.31 -27.32
C GLN A 29 3.26 -0.12 -26.82
N GLU A 30 3.60 0.84 -27.72
CA GLU A 30 4.30 2.06 -27.35
C GLU A 30 3.47 2.92 -26.38
N GLU A 31 2.19 3.09 -26.65
CA GLU A 31 1.26 3.83 -25.76
C GLU A 31 1.17 3.16 -24.37
N PHE A 32 1.03 1.84 -24.32
CA PHE A 32 1.01 1.09 -23.08
C PHE A 32 2.32 1.26 -22.29
N GLN A 33 3.46 1.18 -22.98
CA GLN A 33 4.76 1.35 -22.36
C GLN A 33 4.94 2.78 -21.79
N ILE A 34 4.53 3.81 -22.55
CA ILE A 34 4.58 5.20 -22.06
C ILE A 34 3.73 5.36 -20.80
N ILE A 35 2.53 4.79 -20.76
CA ILE A 35 1.66 4.88 -19.60
C ILE A 35 2.31 4.21 -18.39
N THR A 36 2.77 2.97 -18.53
CA THR A 36 3.35 2.20 -17.42
C THR A 36 4.66 2.79 -16.90
N GLU A 37 5.50 3.33 -17.77
CA GLU A 37 6.76 3.98 -17.39
C GLU A 37 6.56 5.30 -16.63
N ASN A 38 5.43 5.99 -16.83
CA ASN A 38 5.10 7.23 -16.12
C ASN A 38 4.27 7.02 -14.85
N MET A 39 3.90 5.77 -14.52
CA MET A 39 3.22 5.46 -13.25
C MET A 39 4.19 5.59 -12.07
N GLN A 40 3.66 6.04 -10.94
CA GLN A 40 4.40 6.04 -9.67
C GLN A 40 4.42 4.65 -9.04
N GLU A 41 3.37 3.87 -9.27
CA GLU A 41 3.24 2.50 -8.82
C GLU A 41 4.19 1.58 -9.59
N GLY A 42 4.77 0.63 -8.89
CA GLY A 42 5.57 -0.44 -9.50
C GLY A 42 4.65 -1.46 -10.17
N LEU A 43 4.89 -1.74 -11.44
CA LEU A 43 4.20 -2.78 -12.19
C LEU A 43 5.19 -3.86 -12.58
N LEU A 44 4.89 -5.11 -12.23
CA LEU A 44 5.71 -6.27 -12.56
C LEU A 44 4.82 -7.39 -13.12
N VAL A 45 5.27 -8.03 -14.19
CA VAL A 45 4.58 -9.17 -14.81
C VAL A 45 5.51 -10.38 -14.76
N ILE A 46 4.99 -11.49 -14.27
CA ILE A 46 5.72 -12.77 -14.21
C ILE A 46 4.95 -13.86 -14.94
N ASP A 47 5.66 -14.88 -15.40
CA ASP A 47 5.05 -16.10 -15.95
C ASP A 47 4.70 -17.11 -14.84
N ALA A 48 4.13 -18.25 -15.24
CA ALA A 48 3.78 -19.35 -14.34
C ALA A 48 4.98 -20.03 -13.66
N TYR A 49 6.20 -19.77 -14.15
CA TYR A 49 7.46 -20.31 -13.63
C TYR A 49 8.25 -19.30 -12.79
N THR A 50 7.59 -18.22 -12.36
CA THR A 50 8.20 -17.13 -11.58
C THR A 50 9.19 -16.25 -12.34
N ILE A 51 9.28 -16.38 -13.66
CA ILE A 51 10.20 -15.59 -14.47
C ILE A 51 9.60 -14.21 -14.75
N ILE A 52 10.37 -13.19 -14.55
CA ILE A 52 10.00 -11.80 -14.82
C ILE A 52 9.90 -11.59 -16.34
N LEU A 53 8.71 -11.27 -16.81
CA LEU A 53 8.45 -10.96 -18.21
C LEU A 53 8.65 -9.48 -18.52
N SER A 54 8.20 -8.61 -17.63
CA SER A 54 8.37 -7.16 -17.75
C SER A 54 8.17 -6.45 -16.43
N GLY A 55 8.68 -5.24 -16.32
CA GLY A 55 8.45 -4.33 -15.21
C GLY A 55 8.72 -2.90 -15.64
N ASN A 56 8.05 -1.93 -15.01
CA ASN A 56 8.26 -0.52 -15.26
C ASN A 56 9.42 0.04 -14.42
N SER A 57 9.85 1.27 -14.72
CA SER A 57 10.93 1.95 -14.00
C SER A 57 10.68 2.08 -12.49
N SER A 58 9.42 2.22 -12.08
CA SER A 58 9.06 2.36 -10.67
C SER A 58 9.30 1.09 -9.86
N VAL A 59 9.01 -0.10 -10.41
CA VAL A 59 9.28 -1.36 -9.70
C VAL A 59 10.78 -1.58 -9.46
N TRP A 60 11.62 -1.26 -10.44
CA TRP A 60 13.07 -1.40 -10.30
C TRP A 60 13.64 -0.45 -9.24
N ARG A 61 13.10 0.77 -9.19
CA ARG A 61 13.47 1.77 -8.17
C ARG A 61 13.06 1.33 -6.77
N MET A 62 11.83 0.80 -6.59
CA MET A 62 11.35 0.32 -5.28
C MET A 62 12.18 -0.84 -4.75
N PHE A 63 12.60 -1.77 -5.61
CA PHE A 63 13.52 -2.86 -5.24
C PHE A 63 15.00 -2.47 -5.29
N GLN A 64 15.34 -1.22 -5.58
CA GLN A 64 16.72 -0.73 -5.70
C GLN A 64 17.57 -1.50 -6.71
N VAL A 65 16.96 -1.97 -7.76
CA VAL A 65 17.63 -2.70 -8.83
C VAL A 65 18.11 -1.71 -9.89
N ARG A 66 19.41 -1.72 -10.19
CA ARG A 66 20.00 -0.78 -11.17
C ARG A 66 19.62 -1.10 -12.61
N GLU A 67 19.48 -2.38 -12.91
CA GLU A 67 19.14 -2.86 -14.26
C GLU A 67 17.92 -3.77 -14.20
N PRO A 68 17.00 -3.70 -15.20
CA PRO A 68 15.84 -4.57 -15.25
C PRO A 68 16.20 -6.05 -15.21
N LYS A 69 15.58 -6.81 -14.31
CA LYS A 69 15.83 -8.25 -14.13
C LYS A 69 14.90 -9.13 -14.97
N THR A 70 14.56 -8.67 -16.16
CA THR A 70 13.75 -9.46 -17.10
C THR A 70 14.45 -10.78 -17.47
N GLY A 71 13.73 -11.89 -17.38
CA GLY A 71 14.27 -13.23 -17.60
C GLY A 71 14.84 -13.90 -16.35
N GLU A 72 14.96 -13.18 -15.23
CA GLU A 72 15.33 -13.76 -13.93
C GLU A 72 14.09 -14.18 -13.14
N SER A 73 14.29 -15.00 -12.10
CA SER A 73 13.22 -15.34 -11.17
C SER A 73 12.84 -14.13 -10.31
N VAL A 74 11.55 -13.92 -10.07
CA VAL A 74 11.01 -12.85 -9.22
C VAL A 74 11.57 -12.90 -7.80
N TYR A 75 11.95 -14.07 -7.30
CA TYR A 75 12.60 -14.23 -6.00
C TYR A 75 14.01 -13.64 -5.91
N SER A 76 14.59 -13.20 -7.03
CA SER A 76 15.83 -12.44 -7.03
C SER A 76 15.66 -10.99 -6.57
N LEU A 77 14.41 -10.49 -6.52
CA LEU A 77 14.09 -9.12 -6.10
C LEU A 77 14.01 -8.99 -4.59
N ASP A 78 13.32 -9.92 -3.93
CA ASP A 78 13.15 -9.94 -2.48
C ASP A 78 13.09 -11.37 -1.96
N ARG A 79 13.67 -11.58 -0.78
CA ARG A 79 13.68 -12.88 -0.07
C ARG A 79 12.72 -12.90 1.12
N ASN A 80 11.96 -11.85 1.32
CA ASN A 80 10.97 -11.74 2.40
C ASN A 80 9.95 -12.87 2.27
N GLU A 81 9.57 -13.45 3.41
CA GLU A 81 8.61 -14.54 3.47
C GLU A 81 7.21 -14.11 2.99
N ASP A 82 6.78 -12.90 3.35
CA ASP A 82 5.50 -12.34 2.90
C ASP A 82 5.45 -12.14 1.39
N PHE A 83 6.55 -11.66 0.79
CA PHE A 83 6.68 -11.56 -0.66
C PHE A 83 6.56 -12.94 -1.32
N ARG A 84 7.28 -13.93 -0.81
CA ARG A 84 7.26 -15.30 -1.31
C ARG A 84 5.86 -15.90 -1.26
N LYS A 85 5.17 -15.75 -0.10
CA LYS A 85 3.83 -16.26 0.10
C LYS A 85 2.83 -15.69 -0.91
N VAL A 86 2.88 -14.38 -1.17
CA VAL A 86 2.03 -13.73 -2.18
C VAL A 86 2.28 -14.30 -3.59
N ILE A 87 3.54 -14.56 -3.94
CA ILE A 87 3.88 -15.16 -5.24
C ILE A 87 3.33 -16.59 -5.33
N GLU A 88 3.46 -17.40 -4.28
CA GLU A 88 2.94 -18.77 -4.24
C GLU A 88 1.41 -18.77 -4.34
N GLU A 89 0.71 -17.89 -3.61
CA GLU A 89 -0.75 -17.75 -3.65
C GLU A 89 -1.25 -17.37 -5.05
N VAL A 90 -0.60 -16.41 -5.70
CA VAL A 90 -1.06 -15.95 -7.02
C VAL A 90 -0.84 -17.01 -8.12
N LEU A 91 0.22 -17.80 -8.02
CA LEU A 91 0.50 -18.85 -9.00
C LEU A 91 -0.41 -20.08 -8.88
N ILE A 92 -1.09 -20.26 -7.74
CA ILE A 92 -2.18 -21.24 -7.62
C ILE A 92 -3.56 -20.66 -7.98
N GLY A 93 -3.60 -19.41 -8.47
CA GLY A 93 -4.82 -18.76 -8.96
C GLY A 93 -5.59 -17.97 -7.91
N GLN A 94 -5.00 -17.67 -6.77
CA GLN A 94 -5.56 -16.82 -5.73
C GLN A 94 -5.03 -15.39 -5.84
N HIS A 95 -5.81 -14.41 -5.38
CA HIS A 95 -5.31 -13.04 -5.22
C HIS A 95 -4.46 -12.98 -3.95
N GLY A 96 -3.27 -12.40 -4.07
CA GLY A 96 -2.36 -12.20 -2.93
C GLY A 96 -2.16 -10.72 -2.62
N SER A 97 -1.95 -10.39 -1.35
CA SER A 97 -1.59 -9.04 -0.94
C SER A 97 -0.77 -9.08 0.34
N ALA A 98 0.29 -8.28 0.41
CA ALA A 98 1.11 -8.11 1.60
C ALA A 98 1.64 -6.68 1.70
N MET A 99 1.97 -6.26 2.92
CA MET A 99 2.72 -5.04 3.17
C MET A 99 4.19 -5.39 3.29
N LEU A 100 5.00 -4.86 2.40
CA LEU A 100 6.45 -5.05 2.40
C LEU A 100 7.12 -3.80 2.98
N GLN A 101 8.28 -4.00 3.57
CA GLN A 101 9.15 -2.90 3.96
C GLN A 101 10.40 -2.93 3.07
N LEU A 102 10.47 -2.02 2.11
CA LEU A 102 11.55 -1.90 1.15
C LEU A 102 12.30 -0.60 1.43
N ASP A 103 13.56 -0.69 1.83
CA ASP A 103 14.43 0.47 2.13
C ASP A 103 13.82 1.50 3.12
N GLY A 104 13.07 1.02 4.10
CA GLY A 104 12.39 1.87 5.08
C GLY A 104 11.03 2.42 4.62
N GLU A 105 10.64 2.20 3.38
CA GLU A 105 9.33 2.55 2.84
C GLU A 105 8.33 1.40 3.02
N TYR A 106 7.06 1.75 3.27
CA TYR A 106 5.97 0.79 3.30
C TYR A 106 5.36 0.67 1.91
N VAL A 107 5.51 -0.51 1.31
CA VAL A 107 5.03 -0.81 -0.04
C VAL A 107 3.98 -1.90 0.02
N GLN A 108 2.77 -1.59 -0.41
CA GLN A 108 1.72 -2.58 -0.57
C GLN A 108 1.94 -3.35 -1.87
N LEU A 109 2.17 -4.65 -1.75
CA LEU A 109 2.19 -5.58 -2.87
C LEU A 109 0.77 -6.14 -3.07
N ILE A 110 0.27 -6.07 -4.30
CA ILE A 110 -1.00 -6.66 -4.73
C ILE A 110 -0.69 -7.54 -5.94
N ALA A 111 -1.02 -8.83 -5.86
CA ALA A 111 -0.77 -9.78 -6.93
C ALA A 111 -2.07 -10.39 -7.46
N ASN A 112 -2.24 -10.33 -8.76
CA ASN A 112 -3.42 -10.83 -9.46
C ASN A 112 -3.01 -11.91 -10.47
N PRO A 113 -3.65 -13.11 -10.44
CA PRO A 113 -3.35 -14.16 -11.40
C PRO A 113 -3.85 -13.80 -12.80
N VAL A 114 -3.07 -14.15 -13.79
CA VAL A 114 -3.45 -14.07 -15.21
C VAL A 114 -3.76 -15.45 -15.70
N PHE A 115 -4.96 -15.64 -16.22
CA PHE A 115 -5.41 -16.91 -16.76
C PHE A 115 -5.34 -16.91 -18.27
N ARG A 116 -4.92 -18.04 -18.83
CA ARG A 116 -5.10 -18.38 -20.24
C ARG A 116 -5.89 -19.69 -20.30
N ASP A 117 -7.08 -19.62 -20.87
CA ASP A 117 -8.10 -20.66 -20.77
C ASP A 117 -8.47 -20.91 -19.30
N THR A 118 -8.15 -22.08 -18.74
CA THR A 118 -8.43 -22.44 -17.33
C THR A 118 -7.18 -22.53 -16.46
N LYS A 119 -6.00 -22.22 -17.01
CA LYS A 119 -4.71 -22.36 -16.32
C LYS A 119 -4.11 -21.00 -16.00
N VAL A 120 -3.43 -20.90 -14.87
CA VAL A 120 -2.64 -19.73 -14.54
C VAL A 120 -1.46 -19.64 -15.51
N ALA A 121 -1.43 -18.57 -16.30
CA ALA A 121 -0.36 -18.29 -17.26
C ALA A 121 0.75 -17.42 -16.64
N GLY A 122 0.46 -16.78 -15.51
CA GLY A 122 1.38 -15.91 -14.79
C GLY A 122 0.63 -14.99 -13.84
N ALA A 123 1.26 -13.90 -13.45
CA ALA A 123 0.66 -12.92 -12.56
C ALA A 123 1.09 -11.48 -12.91
N VAL A 124 0.24 -10.55 -12.54
CA VAL A 124 0.54 -9.11 -12.51
C VAL A 124 0.65 -8.69 -11.05
N LEU A 125 1.78 -8.08 -10.71
CA LEU A 125 2.08 -7.54 -9.41
C LEU A 125 2.06 -6.02 -9.49
N LEU A 126 1.31 -5.40 -8.59
CA LEU A 126 1.25 -3.96 -8.40
C LEU A 126 1.87 -3.62 -7.04
N LEU A 127 2.80 -2.68 -7.04
CA LEU A 127 3.46 -2.17 -5.85
C LEU A 127 3.08 -0.71 -5.64
N VAL A 128 2.47 -0.41 -4.51
CA VAL A 128 2.00 0.94 -4.15
C VAL A 128 2.74 1.43 -2.92
N ASN A 129 3.38 2.58 -3.02
CA ASN A 129 4.03 3.20 -1.87
C ASN A 129 2.95 3.80 -0.94
N GLU A 130 2.80 3.24 0.25
CA GLU A 130 1.84 3.63 1.27
C GLU A 130 2.51 4.33 2.48
N THR A 131 3.78 4.73 2.34
CA THR A 131 4.58 5.28 3.46
C THR A 131 3.91 6.48 4.09
N GLU A 132 3.53 7.48 3.31
CA GLU A 132 2.85 8.69 3.84
C GLU A 132 1.53 8.38 4.54
N LYS A 133 0.79 7.40 4.02
CA LYS A 133 -0.48 6.97 4.62
C LYS A 133 -0.24 6.27 5.95
N MET A 134 0.73 5.36 6.00
CA MET A 134 1.11 4.64 7.22
C MET A 134 1.65 5.59 8.30
N GLU A 135 2.49 6.55 7.92
CA GLU A 135 3.02 7.57 8.84
C GLU A 135 1.88 8.42 9.43
N ARG A 136 0.96 8.90 8.60
CA ARG A 136 -0.22 9.66 9.07
C ARG A 136 -1.11 8.83 10.00
N GLU A 137 -1.32 7.56 9.69
CA GLU A 137 -2.10 6.67 10.57
C GLU A 137 -1.40 6.41 11.90
N ASN A 138 -0.08 6.22 11.88
CA ASN A 138 0.71 6.02 13.07
C ASN A 138 0.71 7.27 13.97
N LEU A 139 0.93 8.46 13.39
CA LEU A 139 0.81 9.72 14.11
C LEU A 139 -0.56 9.91 14.74
N ARG A 140 -1.63 9.57 14.02
CA ARG A 140 -3.00 9.64 14.54
C ARG A 140 -3.23 8.68 15.70
N ARG A 141 -2.69 7.46 15.62
CA ARG A 141 -2.78 6.46 16.70
C ARG A 141 -2.01 6.92 17.94
N GLU A 142 -0.77 7.37 17.74
CA GLU A 142 0.07 7.90 18.81
C GLU A 142 -0.57 9.11 19.49
N PHE A 143 -1.07 10.05 18.70
CA PHE A 143 -1.81 11.21 19.22
C PHE A 143 -3.01 10.77 20.07
N SER A 144 -3.85 9.86 19.57
CA SER A 144 -5.02 9.36 20.30
C SER A 144 -4.65 8.63 21.60
N ALA A 145 -3.57 7.84 21.57
CA ALA A 145 -3.07 7.14 22.75
C ALA A 145 -2.54 8.13 23.80
N ASN A 146 -1.76 9.13 23.37
CA ASN A 146 -1.19 10.15 24.24
C ASN A 146 -2.30 10.99 24.90
N VAL A 147 -3.27 11.48 24.11
CA VAL A 147 -4.43 12.21 24.62
C VAL A 147 -5.21 11.38 25.64
N SER A 148 -5.48 10.11 25.33
CA SER A 148 -6.19 9.21 26.26
C SER A 148 -5.44 9.02 27.57
N HIS A 149 -4.12 8.90 27.53
CA HIS A 149 -3.29 8.75 28.72
C HIS A 149 -3.26 10.03 29.55
N GLU A 150 -3.08 11.18 28.89
CA GLU A 150 -3.06 12.50 29.52
C GLU A 150 -4.41 12.88 30.17
N LEU A 151 -5.54 12.43 29.60
CA LEU A 151 -6.88 12.61 30.18
C LEU A 151 -7.13 11.66 31.36
N LYS A 152 -6.65 10.41 31.30
CA LYS A 152 -6.91 9.39 32.31
C LYS A 152 -6.28 9.75 33.65
N THR A 153 -5.08 10.33 33.66
CA THR A 153 -4.35 10.65 34.88
C THR A 153 -5.10 11.64 35.80
N PRO A 154 -5.51 12.83 35.34
CA PRO A 154 -6.27 13.77 36.18
C PRO A 154 -7.66 13.24 36.52
N LEU A 155 -8.33 12.50 35.61
CA LEU A 155 -9.62 11.85 35.91
C LEU A 155 -9.51 10.86 37.06
N THR A 156 -8.48 10.01 37.07
CA THR A 156 -8.23 9.08 38.16
C THR A 156 -7.99 9.81 39.50
N SER A 157 -7.24 10.92 39.46
CA SER A 157 -7.00 11.75 40.64
C SER A 157 -8.29 12.37 41.15
N ILE A 158 -9.12 12.95 40.27
CA ILE A 158 -10.42 13.54 40.64
C ILE A 158 -11.32 12.46 41.27
N SER A 159 -11.45 11.30 40.63
CA SER A 159 -12.27 10.18 41.11
C SER A 159 -11.80 9.71 42.48
N GLY A 160 -10.48 9.52 42.65
CA GLY A 160 -9.92 9.08 43.93
C GLY A 160 -10.13 10.08 45.06
N PHE A 161 -9.96 11.36 44.81
CA PHE A 161 -10.24 12.37 45.85
C PHE A 161 -11.73 12.49 46.17
N ALA A 162 -12.60 12.38 45.17
CA ALA A 162 -14.05 12.38 45.37
C ALA A 162 -14.51 11.15 46.18
N GLU A 163 -14.00 9.98 45.88
CA GLU A 163 -14.29 8.73 46.60
C GLU A 163 -13.87 8.77 48.06
N ILE A 164 -12.71 9.34 48.36
CA ILE A 164 -12.21 9.52 49.76
C ILE A 164 -13.13 10.48 50.53
N ILE A 165 -13.61 11.54 49.90
CA ILE A 165 -14.55 12.51 50.54
C ILE A 165 -15.91 11.83 50.76
N GLU A 166 -16.46 11.13 49.76
CA GLU A 166 -17.76 10.44 49.83
C GLU A 166 -17.78 9.34 50.89
N GLY A 167 -16.68 8.60 50.95
CA GLY A 167 -16.51 7.53 51.93
C GLY A 167 -16.30 7.98 53.38
N GLY A 168 -16.26 9.30 53.63
CA GLY A 168 -16.08 9.84 55.00
C GLY A 168 -14.69 9.55 55.58
N LEU A 169 -13.70 9.28 54.73
CA LEU A 169 -12.33 8.96 55.13
C LEU A 169 -11.48 10.24 55.37
N VAL A 170 -12.08 11.44 55.20
CA VAL A 170 -11.44 12.74 55.34
C VAL A 170 -12.00 13.45 56.55
N GLN A 171 -11.15 14.04 57.37
CA GLN A 171 -11.59 14.94 58.44
C GLN A 171 -12.19 16.23 57.89
N GLU A 172 -13.18 16.79 58.54
CA GLU A 172 -13.88 18.01 58.08
C GLU A 172 -12.93 19.16 57.69
N GLU A 173 -11.82 19.30 58.39
CA GLU A 173 -10.79 20.30 58.15
C GLU A 173 -10.06 20.11 56.82
N ASP A 174 -9.94 18.87 56.34
CA ASP A 174 -9.24 18.52 55.09
C ASP A 174 -10.14 18.50 53.86
N ILE A 175 -11.47 18.45 53.98
CA ILE A 175 -12.43 18.43 52.85
C ILE A 175 -12.16 19.56 51.88
N ARG A 176 -11.93 20.78 52.40
CA ARG A 176 -11.64 21.96 51.57
C ARG A 176 -10.35 21.79 50.74
N LYS A 177 -9.36 21.11 51.28
CA LYS A 177 -8.06 20.86 50.62
C LYS A 177 -8.22 19.83 49.50
N PHE A 178 -8.99 18.78 49.72
CA PHE A 178 -9.26 17.78 48.71
C PHE A 178 -10.16 18.32 47.57
N ALA A 179 -11.19 19.08 47.91
CA ALA A 179 -12.02 19.80 46.93
C ALA A 179 -11.17 20.75 46.05
N GLY A 180 -10.22 21.46 46.65
CA GLY A 180 -9.28 22.29 45.92
C GLY A 180 -8.35 21.51 44.96
N ARG A 181 -8.01 20.27 45.29
CA ARG A 181 -7.25 19.40 44.41
C ARG A 181 -8.10 18.94 43.21
N ILE A 182 -9.35 18.49 43.46
CA ILE A 182 -10.31 18.17 42.41
C ILE A 182 -10.50 19.30 41.44
N TYR A 183 -10.70 20.52 41.94
CA TYR A 183 -10.86 21.72 41.11
C TYR A 183 -9.64 21.96 40.21
N ARG A 184 -8.43 21.86 40.74
CA ARG A 184 -7.21 22.06 39.93
C ARG A 184 -7.05 21.02 38.84
N GLU A 185 -7.31 19.74 39.14
CA GLU A 185 -7.23 18.67 38.12
C GLU A 185 -8.33 18.85 37.06
N ALA A 186 -9.52 19.32 37.44
CA ALA A 186 -10.59 19.61 36.48
C ALA A 186 -10.21 20.79 35.56
N GLN A 187 -9.59 21.85 36.08
CA GLN A 187 -9.11 22.96 35.26
C GLN A 187 -8.00 22.52 34.30
N ARG A 188 -7.10 21.64 34.76
CA ARG A 188 -6.06 21.04 33.89
C ARG A 188 -6.66 20.23 32.75
N LEU A 189 -7.72 19.45 33.02
CA LEU A 189 -8.45 18.71 31.98
C LEU A 189 -9.09 19.62 30.95
N ILE A 190 -9.76 20.70 31.39
CA ILE A 190 -10.38 21.68 30.50
C ILE A 190 -9.32 22.26 29.56
N GLN A 191 -8.18 22.69 30.10
CA GLN A 191 -7.08 23.26 29.32
C GLN A 191 -6.55 22.24 28.30
N LEU A 192 -6.36 20.99 28.70
CA LEU A 192 -5.89 19.92 27.80
C LEU A 192 -6.86 19.69 26.65
N VAL A 193 -8.16 19.67 26.92
CA VAL A 193 -9.20 19.54 25.89
C VAL A 193 -9.18 20.73 24.93
N GLU A 194 -9.09 21.96 25.45
CA GLU A 194 -9.02 23.16 24.61
C GLU A 194 -7.79 23.16 23.69
N ASP A 195 -6.63 22.75 24.23
CA ASP A 195 -5.40 22.66 23.44
C ASP A 195 -5.46 21.59 22.39
N THR A 196 -6.15 20.47 22.67
CA THR A 196 -6.36 19.36 21.71
C THR A 196 -7.29 19.75 20.56
N ILE A 197 -8.30 20.61 20.80
CA ILE A 197 -9.26 21.04 19.77
C ILE A 197 -8.67 22.11 18.83
N LYS A 198 -7.64 22.85 19.25
CA LYS A 198 -6.99 23.90 18.44
C LYS A 198 -6.02 23.36 17.39
N ILE A 199 -5.71 22.08 17.41
CA ILE A 199 -4.85 21.39 16.44
C ILE A 199 -5.71 20.91 15.26
#